data_aefab046c213571652a8e8be6867ab3c
#
_entry.id   aefab046c213571652a8e8be6867ab3c
#
_cell.length_a   1.000
_cell.length_b   1.000
_cell.length_c   1.000
_cell.angle_alpha   90.00
_cell.angle_beta   90.00
_cell.angle_gamma   90.00
#
_symmetry.space_group_name_H-M   'P 1'
#
loop_
_entity.id
_entity.type
_entity.pdbx_description
1 polymer ?
#
loop_
_entity_poly.entity_id
_entity_poly.type
_entity_poly.pdbx_seq_one_letter_code
_entity_poly.pdbx_strand_id
1 'polypeptide(L)'
;GTKHEWQTDSLAAASANLVIEGDDSPNRALTATTRLLNHTQISTKPVVVTGTQEVVNKAGVTSEMAYQIAKAGKELKRDMELDMTGKQEAAAGSSGTGRASRAYESWIVTNELHGSGGSTSGSGAVTDGTQRVLTETLLKSSLKKCYDEGGDPDLLLVGSFNKQKVSGFTGNSTRMDMAEDRSLVAT
;
A
#
# COMPACT_ATOMS: atom_id res chain seq x y z
N GLY A 1 -19.18 -4.40 11.95
CA GLY A 1 -18.16 -4.48 13.02
C GLY A 1 -17.19 -3.31 12.97
N THR A 2 -16.55 -3.00 14.07
CA THR A 2 -15.55 -1.93 14.17
C THR A 2 -14.13 -2.42 13.91
N LYS A 3 -13.96 -3.73 13.78
CA LYS A 3 -12.69 -4.42 13.53
C LYS A 3 -12.85 -5.37 12.36
N HIS A 4 -11.81 -5.48 11.56
CA HIS A 4 -11.57 -6.53 10.60
C HIS A 4 -10.36 -7.33 11.08
N GLU A 5 -10.50 -8.64 11.20
CA GLU A 5 -9.47 -9.52 11.74
C GLU A 5 -9.20 -10.67 10.75
N TRP A 6 -7.94 -11.06 10.64
CA TRP A 6 -7.50 -12.18 9.80
C TRP A 6 -6.32 -12.90 10.45
N GLN A 7 -6.02 -14.07 9.97
CA GLN A 7 -4.88 -14.86 10.44
C GLN A 7 -3.82 -14.92 9.35
N THR A 8 -2.56 -14.89 9.77
CA THR A 8 -1.39 -15.08 8.93
C THR A 8 -0.60 -16.27 9.44
N ASP A 9 0.04 -16.99 8.53
CA ASP A 9 0.93 -18.09 8.82
C ASP A 9 2.17 -17.98 7.93
N SER A 10 3.25 -18.64 8.32
CA SER A 10 4.48 -18.69 7.56
C SER A 10 4.92 -20.14 7.35
N LEU A 11 5.42 -20.42 6.15
CA LEU A 11 6.03 -21.70 5.86
C LEU A 11 7.37 -21.83 6.58
N ALA A 12 7.70 -23.03 7.02
CA ALA A 12 9.03 -23.30 7.54
C ALA A 12 10.07 -23.14 6.44
N ALA A 13 11.27 -22.71 6.81
CA ALA A 13 12.38 -22.65 5.87
C ALA A 13 12.64 -24.02 5.23
N ALA A 14 13.04 -24.04 3.96
CA ALA A 14 13.42 -25.26 3.28
C ALA A 14 14.62 -25.91 3.99
N SER A 15 14.51 -27.20 4.25
CA SER A 15 15.57 -28.00 4.87
C SER A 15 15.70 -29.34 4.17
N ALA A 16 16.88 -29.97 4.30
CA ALA A 16 17.07 -31.31 3.82
C ALA A 16 16.11 -32.28 4.57
N ASN A 17 15.31 -33.02 3.82
CA ASN A 17 14.32 -33.95 4.35
C ASN A 17 14.66 -35.38 3.90
N LEU A 18 15.78 -35.90 4.45
CA LEU A 18 16.26 -37.26 4.20
C LEU A 18 15.86 -38.15 5.37
N VAL A 19 15.23 -39.23 5.07
CA VAL A 19 14.79 -40.26 6.07
C VAL A 19 15.41 -41.58 5.71
N ILE A 20 15.80 -42.33 6.73
CA ILE A 20 16.32 -43.70 6.57
C ILE A 20 15.15 -44.63 6.24
N GLU A 21 15.35 -45.59 5.33
CA GLU A 21 14.32 -46.56 4.97
C GLU A 21 13.94 -47.40 6.20
N GLY A 22 12.63 -47.39 6.51
CA GLY A 22 12.10 -48.15 7.67
C GLY A 22 12.11 -47.38 8.99
N ASP A 23 12.48 -46.11 9.00
CA ASP A 23 12.44 -45.25 10.19
C ASP A 23 11.06 -44.60 10.38
N ASP A 24 10.65 -44.40 11.64
CA ASP A 24 9.42 -43.69 11.99
C ASP A 24 9.63 -42.18 11.95
N SER A 25 8.78 -41.47 11.20
CA SER A 25 8.82 -40.03 11.15
C SER A 25 8.44 -39.39 12.49
N PRO A 26 9.29 -38.51 13.06
CA PRO A 26 8.97 -37.81 14.29
C PRO A 26 7.78 -36.85 14.13
N ASN A 27 6.96 -36.75 15.16
CA ASN A 27 5.85 -35.79 15.18
C ASN A 27 6.38 -34.34 15.10
N ARG A 28 5.87 -33.61 14.16
CA ARG A 28 6.18 -32.17 14.02
C ARG A 28 5.25 -31.34 14.90
N ALA A 29 5.83 -30.48 15.73
CA ALA A 29 5.06 -29.46 16.43
C ALA A 29 4.48 -28.43 15.43
N LEU A 30 3.20 -28.11 15.58
CA LEU A 30 2.55 -27.07 14.79
C LEU A 30 2.84 -25.69 15.38
N THR A 31 3.15 -24.74 14.53
CA THR A 31 3.26 -23.32 14.92
C THR A 31 1.87 -22.70 14.86
N ALA A 32 1.50 -21.95 15.90
CA ALA A 32 0.21 -21.26 15.92
C ALA A 32 0.22 -20.08 14.92
N THR A 33 -0.92 -19.89 14.25
CA THR A 33 -1.14 -18.74 13.37
C THR A 33 -1.14 -17.42 14.15
N THR A 34 -0.69 -16.34 13.53
CA THR A 34 -0.73 -14.99 14.10
C THR A 34 -2.01 -14.28 13.68
N ARG A 35 -2.73 -13.71 14.64
CA ARG A 35 -3.95 -12.96 14.40
C ARG A 35 -3.62 -11.48 14.24
N LEU A 36 -3.98 -10.91 13.10
CA LEU A 36 -3.86 -9.49 12.79
C LEU A 36 -5.23 -8.83 12.77
N LEU A 37 -5.26 -7.53 13.02
CA LEU A 37 -6.50 -6.75 12.99
C LEU A 37 -6.26 -5.35 12.43
N ASN A 38 -7.30 -4.79 11.82
CA ASN A 38 -7.38 -3.38 11.46
C ASN A 38 -8.70 -2.79 11.95
N HIS A 39 -8.72 -1.49 12.22
CA HIS A 39 -9.93 -0.78 12.62
C HIS A 39 -10.59 -0.10 11.43
N THR A 40 -11.93 -0.07 11.44
CA THR A 40 -12.69 0.71 10.46
C THR A 40 -12.66 2.19 10.84
N GLN A 41 -12.47 3.06 9.85
CA GLN A 41 -12.48 4.51 9.99
C GLN A 41 -13.76 5.10 9.44
N ILE A 42 -14.22 6.18 10.02
CA ILE A 42 -15.34 6.99 9.52
C ILE A 42 -14.77 8.32 9.07
N SER A 43 -14.90 8.60 7.77
CA SER A 43 -14.47 9.87 7.19
C SER A 43 -15.70 10.68 6.78
N THR A 44 -15.76 11.95 7.13
CA THR A 44 -16.90 12.84 6.85
C THR A 44 -16.42 14.16 6.25
N LYS A 45 -17.26 14.71 5.36
CA LYS A 45 -17.05 16.04 4.77
C LYS A 45 -18.39 16.78 4.81
N PRO A 46 -18.66 17.56 5.85
CA PRO A 46 -19.94 18.26 5.96
C PRO A 46 -20.07 19.36 4.90
N VAL A 47 -21.26 19.51 4.35
CA VAL A 47 -21.62 20.56 3.40
C VAL A 47 -22.79 21.34 3.97
N VAL A 48 -22.64 22.66 4.04
CA VAL A 48 -23.70 23.57 4.51
C VAL A 48 -23.92 24.66 3.46
N VAL A 49 -25.15 24.78 2.97
CA VAL A 49 -25.57 25.84 2.06
C VAL A 49 -26.80 26.51 2.67
N THR A 50 -26.83 27.83 2.71
CA THR A 50 -28.00 28.56 3.22
C THR A 50 -29.15 28.51 2.22
N GLY A 51 -30.39 28.51 2.71
CA GLY A 51 -31.57 28.49 1.85
C GLY A 51 -31.63 29.68 0.87
N THR A 52 -31.20 30.85 1.30
CA THR A 52 -31.10 32.04 0.43
C THR A 52 -30.13 31.80 -0.71
N GLN A 53 -28.97 31.23 -0.44
CA GLN A 53 -27.96 30.88 -1.45
C GLN A 53 -28.48 29.89 -2.48
N GLU A 54 -29.32 28.96 -2.08
CA GLU A 54 -29.89 27.96 -2.99
C GLU A 54 -30.97 28.54 -3.92
N VAL A 55 -31.76 29.49 -3.44
CA VAL A 55 -32.92 30.06 -4.18
C VAL A 55 -32.51 31.21 -5.12
N VAL A 56 -31.46 31.98 -4.77
CA VAL A 56 -31.02 33.12 -5.58
C VAL A 56 -30.43 32.67 -6.93
N ASN A 57 -30.78 33.39 -8.00
CA ASN A 57 -30.19 33.16 -9.34
C ASN A 57 -28.68 33.28 -9.31
N LYS A 58 -27.98 32.25 -9.70
CA LYS A 58 -26.52 32.15 -9.71
C LYS A 58 -25.99 32.00 -11.13
N ALA A 59 -24.90 32.68 -11.44
CA ALA A 59 -24.22 32.52 -12.71
C ALA A 59 -23.49 31.18 -12.74
N GLY A 60 -23.82 30.29 -13.68
CA GLY A 60 -23.08 29.06 -13.98
C GLY A 60 -23.41 27.84 -13.11
N VAL A 61 -24.22 27.95 -12.06
CA VAL A 61 -24.58 26.81 -11.18
C VAL A 61 -26.08 26.83 -10.90
N THR A 62 -26.78 25.77 -11.28
CA THR A 62 -28.25 25.65 -11.07
C THR A 62 -28.59 25.39 -9.60
N SER A 63 -27.85 24.50 -8.93
CA SER A 63 -28.02 24.16 -7.50
C SER A 63 -26.65 24.18 -6.83
N GLU A 64 -26.49 25.05 -5.84
CA GLU A 64 -25.27 25.16 -5.07
C GLU A 64 -25.05 23.93 -4.20
N MET A 65 -26.11 23.39 -3.59
CA MET A 65 -26.06 22.18 -2.78
C MET A 65 -25.53 21.00 -3.59
N ALA A 66 -26.06 20.78 -4.79
CA ALA A 66 -25.63 19.66 -5.65
C ALA A 66 -24.15 19.81 -6.07
N TYR A 67 -23.72 21.02 -6.40
CA TYR A 67 -22.34 21.31 -6.74
C TYR A 67 -21.40 21.04 -5.56
N GLN A 68 -21.74 21.54 -4.37
CA GLN A 68 -20.91 21.36 -3.16
C GLN A 68 -20.86 19.89 -2.71
N ILE A 69 -21.95 19.13 -2.83
CA ILE A 69 -21.95 17.68 -2.55
C ILE A 69 -21.02 16.95 -3.52
N ALA A 70 -21.08 17.25 -4.81
CA ALA A 70 -20.21 16.63 -5.80
C ALA A 70 -18.73 16.97 -5.56
N LYS A 71 -18.43 18.19 -5.16
CA LYS A 71 -17.10 18.66 -4.76
C LYS A 71 -16.61 17.95 -3.50
N ALA A 72 -17.43 17.96 -2.43
CA ALA A 72 -17.11 17.29 -1.18
C ALA A 72 -16.87 15.79 -1.35
N GLY A 73 -17.61 15.13 -2.25
CA GLY A 73 -17.38 13.72 -2.59
C GLY A 73 -16.01 13.46 -3.21
N LYS A 74 -15.50 14.36 -4.05
CA LYS A 74 -14.13 14.27 -4.60
C LYS A 74 -13.07 14.53 -3.52
N GLU A 75 -13.31 15.52 -2.67
CA GLU A 75 -12.43 15.84 -1.54
C GLU A 75 -12.34 14.68 -0.55
N LEU A 76 -13.48 14.06 -0.20
CA LEU A 76 -13.54 12.91 0.69
C LEU A 76 -12.74 11.72 0.13
N LYS A 77 -12.83 11.44 -1.16
CA LYS A 77 -12.02 10.38 -1.81
C LYS A 77 -10.53 10.65 -1.70
N ARG A 78 -10.10 11.90 -1.86
CA ARG A 78 -8.70 12.30 -1.69
C ARG A 78 -8.23 12.16 -0.24
N ASP A 79 -9.09 12.50 0.73
CA ASP A 79 -8.79 12.32 2.15
C ASP A 79 -8.62 10.82 2.47
N MET A 80 -9.52 9.96 1.95
CA MET A 80 -9.41 8.50 2.10
C MET A 80 -8.15 7.92 1.44
N GLU A 81 -7.76 8.42 0.27
CA GLU A 81 -6.51 8.02 -0.39
C GLU A 81 -5.29 8.42 0.45
N LEU A 82 -5.29 9.63 1.02
CA LEU A 82 -4.23 10.11 1.91
C LEU A 82 -4.10 9.21 3.15
N ASP A 83 -5.21 8.82 3.75
CA ASP A 83 -5.21 7.92 4.92
C ASP A 83 -4.65 6.53 4.57
N MET A 84 -4.98 5.99 3.40
CA MET A 84 -4.52 4.67 2.96
C MET A 84 -3.04 4.67 2.53
N THR A 85 -2.58 5.73 1.85
CA THR A 85 -1.20 5.83 1.33
C THR A 85 -0.25 6.55 2.28
N GLY A 86 -0.76 7.11 3.37
CA GLY A 86 0.01 7.80 4.39
C GLY A 86 0.70 6.85 5.37
N LYS A 87 0.99 7.36 6.56
CA LYS A 87 1.75 6.66 7.62
C LYS A 87 0.91 6.39 8.86
N GLN A 88 -0.41 6.44 8.71
CA GLN A 88 -1.34 6.31 9.81
C GLN A 88 -1.27 4.93 10.46
N GLU A 89 -1.17 4.91 11.79
CA GLU A 89 -1.32 3.68 12.57
C GLU A 89 -2.79 3.36 12.85
N ALA A 90 -3.06 2.09 13.18
CA ALA A 90 -4.38 1.67 13.60
C ALA A 90 -4.70 2.20 14.99
N ALA A 91 -5.86 2.82 15.17
CA ALA A 91 -6.34 3.26 16.48
C ALA A 91 -7.76 2.77 16.75
N ALA A 92 -7.97 2.19 17.93
CA ALA A 92 -9.29 1.70 18.37
C ALA A 92 -10.31 2.83 18.56
N GLY A 93 -9.80 4.06 18.77
CA GLY A 93 -10.61 5.20 19.13
C GLY A 93 -11.11 5.18 20.59
N SER A 94 -11.70 6.27 20.99
CA SER A 94 -12.33 6.44 22.31
C SER A 94 -13.53 7.37 22.19
N SER A 95 -14.15 7.75 23.30
CA SER A 95 -15.25 8.72 23.30
C SER A 95 -14.86 10.11 22.78
N GLY A 96 -13.58 10.47 22.84
CA GLY A 96 -13.06 11.77 22.35
C GLY A 96 -12.14 11.68 21.12
N THR A 97 -11.84 10.47 20.64
CA THR A 97 -10.89 10.27 19.52
C THR A 97 -11.49 9.29 18.51
N GLY A 98 -11.52 9.68 17.24
CA GLY A 98 -11.98 8.83 16.16
C GLY A 98 -11.12 7.57 16.01
N ARG A 99 -11.73 6.49 15.50
CA ARG A 99 -10.97 5.31 15.07
C ARG A 99 -10.17 5.63 13.82
N ALA A 100 -8.98 5.06 13.72
CA ALA A 100 -8.10 5.19 12.57
C ALA A 100 -7.81 3.83 11.95
N SER A 101 -7.94 3.75 10.63
CA SER A 101 -7.51 2.60 9.84
C SER A 101 -6.02 2.68 9.60
N ARG A 102 -5.33 1.56 9.61
CA ARG A 102 -3.91 1.48 9.34
C ARG A 102 -3.61 1.65 7.86
N ALA A 103 -2.62 2.48 7.54
CA ALA A 103 -2.16 2.72 6.18
C ALA A 103 -1.38 1.53 5.60
N TYR A 104 -1.30 1.43 4.26
CA TYR A 104 -0.60 0.31 3.59
C TYR A 104 0.86 0.20 3.98
N GLU A 105 1.58 1.32 3.98
CA GLU A 105 3.02 1.33 4.27
C GLU A 105 3.33 0.75 5.65
N SER A 106 2.48 0.99 6.64
CA SER A 106 2.69 0.51 8.01
C SER A 106 2.49 -1.02 8.18
N TRP A 107 1.98 -1.73 7.16
CA TRP A 107 1.89 -3.18 7.15
C TRP A 107 3.15 -3.87 6.65
N ILE A 108 3.99 -3.15 5.91
CA ILE A 108 5.20 -3.69 5.30
C ILE A 108 6.34 -3.60 6.31
N VAL A 109 6.77 -4.73 6.87
CA VAL A 109 7.77 -4.80 7.94
C VAL A 109 9.05 -5.52 7.51
N THR A 110 8.93 -6.52 6.61
CA THR A 110 10.05 -7.41 6.27
C THR A 110 10.82 -6.96 5.04
N ASN A 111 10.16 -6.53 3.99
CA ASN A 111 10.78 -6.20 2.69
C ASN A 111 10.86 -4.69 2.44
N GLU A 112 11.00 -3.93 3.50
CA GLU A 112 11.14 -2.48 3.46
C GLU A 112 12.54 -2.03 3.01
N LEU A 113 12.60 -0.88 2.34
CA LEU A 113 13.82 -0.18 1.95
C LEU A 113 13.72 1.28 2.38
N HIS A 114 13.92 1.55 3.66
CA HIS A 114 13.95 2.91 4.19
C HIS A 114 15.28 3.63 3.94
N GLY A 115 15.25 4.95 4.03
CA GLY A 115 16.44 5.75 4.22
C GLY A 115 17.01 5.55 5.62
N SER A 116 18.20 6.05 5.88
CA SER A 116 18.85 5.95 7.20
C SER A 116 17.93 6.51 8.30
N GLY A 117 17.71 5.75 9.38
CA GLY A 117 16.86 6.10 10.48
C GLY A 117 15.35 5.86 10.26
N GLY A 118 14.94 5.42 9.07
CA GLY A 118 13.55 5.03 8.81
C GLY A 118 13.26 3.62 9.28
N SER A 119 12.02 3.37 9.67
CA SER A 119 11.57 2.05 10.11
C SER A 119 10.04 1.92 10.08
N THR A 120 9.57 0.70 9.89
CA THR A 120 8.18 0.32 10.10
C THR A 120 8.11 -0.65 11.28
N SER A 121 7.42 -0.26 12.34
CA SER A 121 7.35 -1.08 13.57
C SER A 121 6.36 -2.25 13.48
N GLY A 122 5.56 -2.33 12.43
CA GLY A 122 4.51 -3.34 12.28
C GLY A 122 3.27 -3.13 13.15
N SER A 123 3.33 -2.25 14.14
CA SER A 123 2.21 -1.94 15.05
C SER A 123 1.96 -0.45 15.22
N GLY A 124 2.88 0.42 14.80
CA GLY A 124 2.79 1.86 14.92
C GLY A 124 2.86 2.60 13.60
N ALA A 125 2.94 3.92 13.66
CA ALA A 125 3.19 4.77 12.52
C ALA A 125 4.57 4.51 11.91
N VAL A 126 4.68 4.72 10.60
CA VAL A 126 5.96 4.63 9.90
C VAL A 126 6.85 5.82 10.28
N THR A 127 8.10 5.53 10.62
CA THR A 127 9.11 6.56 10.87
C THR A 127 9.86 6.88 9.59
N ASP A 128 9.91 8.15 9.23
CA ASP A 128 10.67 8.60 8.06
C ASP A 128 12.17 8.45 8.27
N GLY A 129 12.82 7.89 7.26
CA GLY A 129 14.27 7.94 7.17
C GLY A 129 14.76 9.19 6.43
N THR A 130 16.07 9.32 6.33
CA THR A 130 16.70 10.36 5.52
C THR A 130 16.23 10.26 4.07
N GLN A 131 15.74 11.36 3.52
CA GLN A 131 15.27 11.39 2.13
C GLN A 131 16.41 11.07 1.16
N ARG A 132 16.09 10.27 0.16
CA ARG A 132 17.01 9.87 -0.89
C ARG A 132 16.35 9.84 -2.25
N VAL A 133 17.14 9.99 -3.29
CA VAL A 133 16.63 9.92 -4.67
C VAL A 133 16.23 8.47 -5.00
N LEU A 134 15.07 8.29 -5.62
CA LEU A 134 14.67 6.99 -6.17
C LEU A 134 15.59 6.66 -7.35
N THR A 135 16.30 5.53 -7.24
CA THR A 135 17.18 4.99 -8.28
C THR A 135 16.66 3.66 -8.81
N GLU A 136 17.07 3.30 -10.00
CA GLU A 136 16.75 2.00 -10.60
C GLU A 136 17.21 0.82 -9.74
N THR A 137 18.39 0.96 -9.11
CA THR A 137 18.92 -0.06 -8.19
C THR A 137 18.01 -0.28 -6.99
N LEU A 138 17.43 0.79 -6.42
CA LEU A 138 16.48 0.67 -5.32
C LEU A 138 15.20 -0.05 -5.75
N LEU A 139 14.69 0.28 -6.94
CA LEU A 139 13.51 -0.40 -7.49
C LEU A 139 13.79 -1.89 -7.72
N LYS A 140 14.91 -2.22 -8.36
CA LYS A 140 15.33 -3.61 -8.58
C LYS A 140 15.53 -4.38 -7.26
N SER A 141 16.10 -3.74 -6.25
CA SER A 141 16.28 -4.34 -4.93
C SER A 141 14.94 -4.61 -4.23
N SER A 142 13.96 -3.71 -4.38
CA SER A 142 12.61 -3.91 -3.85
C SER A 142 11.90 -5.08 -4.53
N LEU A 143 11.93 -5.14 -5.86
CA LEU A 143 11.36 -6.23 -6.65
C LEU A 143 12.01 -7.58 -6.29
N LYS A 144 13.34 -7.60 -6.16
CA LYS A 144 14.07 -8.80 -5.74
C LYS A 144 13.62 -9.29 -4.37
N LYS A 145 13.50 -8.41 -3.37
CA LYS A 145 13.03 -8.79 -2.04
C LYS A 145 11.63 -9.39 -2.08
N CYS A 146 10.71 -8.79 -2.86
CA CYS A 146 9.37 -9.35 -3.02
C CYS A 146 9.41 -10.75 -3.65
N TYR A 147 10.24 -10.94 -4.68
CA TYR A 147 10.38 -12.23 -5.37
C TYR A 147 11.00 -13.30 -4.47
N ASP A 148 12.04 -12.95 -3.68
CA ASP A 148 12.70 -13.87 -2.76
C ASP A 148 11.72 -14.46 -1.71
N GLU A 149 10.66 -13.70 -1.36
CA GLU A 149 9.58 -14.15 -0.47
C GLU A 149 8.37 -14.75 -1.22
N GLY A 150 8.51 -15.01 -2.52
CA GLY A 150 7.47 -15.63 -3.33
C GLY A 150 6.38 -14.69 -3.84
N GLY A 151 6.55 -13.38 -3.74
CA GLY A 151 5.64 -12.37 -4.28
C GLY A 151 5.92 -12.09 -5.76
N ASP A 152 4.88 -11.79 -6.52
CA ASP A 152 4.96 -11.34 -7.92
C ASP A 152 4.30 -9.94 -8.03
N PRO A 153 5.07 -8.87 -7.80
CA PRO A 153 4.53 -7.51 -7.82
C PRO A 153 4.26 -7.03 -9.25
N ASP A 154 3.02 -6.71 -9.55
CA ASP A 154 2.53 -6.20 -10.84
C ASP A 154 2.20 -4.70 -10.82
N LEU A 155 2.14 -4.08 -9.64
CA LEU A 155 1.74 -2.69 -9.46
C LEU A 155 2.78 -1.87 -8.71
N LEU A 156 3.16 -0.73 -9.29
CA LEU A 156 4.02 0.27 -8.65
C LEU A 156 3.24 1.55 -8.36
N LEU A 157 3.04 1.86 -7.08
CA LEU A 157 2.41 3.10 -6.62
C LEU A 157 3.46 4.14 -6.30
N VAL A 158 3.48 5.23 -7.04
CA VAL A 158 4.43 6.33 -6.87
C VAL A 158 3.77 7.69 -7.13
N GLY A 159 4.25 8.74 -6.48
CA GLY A 159 3.84 10.12 -6.79
C GLY A 159 4.35 10.55 -8.18
N SER A 160 3.80 11.66 -8.70
CA SER A 160 4.08 12.17 -10.05
C SER A 160 5.58 12.41 -10.33
N PHE A 161 6.31 12.94 -9.37
CA PHE A 161 7.75 13.16 -9.49
C PHE A 161 8.53 11.83 -9.66
N ASN A 162 8.23 10.84 -8.82
CA ASN A 162 8.88 9.53 -8.91
C ASN A 162 8.43 8.75 -10.16
N LYS A 163 7.19 8.96 -10.64
CA LYS A 163 6.73 8.39 -11.91
C LYS A 163 7.61 8.86 -13.08
N GLN A 164 7.93 10.16 -13.12
CA GLN A 164 8.83 10.71 -14.13
C GLN A 164 10.24 10.09 -14.02
N LYS A 165 10.74 9.87 -12.80
CA LYS A 165 12.03 9.20 -12.57
C LYS A 165 12.03 7.76 -13.06
N VAL A 166 10.99 6.99 -12.72
CA VAL A 166 10.84 5.59 -13.17
C VAL A 166 10.75 5.49 -14.69
N SER A 167 10.05 6.41 -15.35
CA SER A 167 9.98 6.45 -16.82
C SER A 167 11.33 6.71 -17.49
N GLY A 168 12.30 7.26 -16.76
CA GLY A 168 13.67 7.46 -17.22
C GLY A 168 14.62 6.28 -16.94
N PHE A 169 14.15 5.22 -16.28
CA PHE A 169 14.94 4.03 -16.02
C PHE A 169 15.00 3.17 -17.29
N THR A 170 16.14 3.17 -17.94
CA THR A 170 16.33 2.43 -19.20
C THR A 170 16.92 1.03 -18.98
N GLY A 171 17.47 0.77 -17.78
CA GLY A 171 18.22 -0.45 -17.53
C GLY A 171 19.46 -0.56 -18.39
N ASN A 172 20.18 -1.64 -18.22
CA ASN A 172 21.34 -1.99 -19.08
C ASN A 172 20.93 -2.96 -20.20
N SER A 173 19.62 -3.14 -20.42
CA SER A 173 19.10 -4.07 -21.42
C SER A 173 18.71 -3.31 -22.68
N THR A 174 19.26 -3.73 -23.81
CA THR A 174 18.73 -3.40 -25.13
C THR A 174 17.30 -3.93 -25.19
N ARG A 175 16.33 -3.04 -25.42
CA ARG A 175 14.94 -3.46 -25.64
C ARG A 175 14.89 -4.21 -26.96
N MET A 176 14.54 -5.48 -26.91
CA MET A 176 14.30 -6.29 -28.09
C MET A 176 12.80 -6.45 -28.28
N ASP A 177 12.26 -5.86 -29.32
CA ASP A 177 10.90 -6.15 -29.77
C ASP A 177 10.95 -7.32 -30.75
N MET A 178 10.15 -8.35 -30.52
CA MET A 178 9.98 -9.44 -31.48
C MET A 178 8.93 -9.01 -32.50
N ALA A 179 9.33 -8.92 -33.77
CA ALA A 179 8.41 -8.72 -34.85
C ALA A 179 7.56 -9.99 -35.11
N GLU A 180 6.39 -9.83 -35.74
CA GLU A 180 5.43 -10.92 -35.95
C GLU A 180 6.03 -12.15 -36.67
N ASP A 181 7.08 -11.98 -37.45
CA ASP A 181 7.79 -13.05 -38.16
C ASP A 181 9.02 -13.61 -37.41
N ARG A 182 9.12 -13.38 -36.09
CA ARG A 182 10.19 -13.84 -35.16
C ARG A 182 11.58 -13.30 -35.46
N SER A 183 11.74 -12.24 -36.21
CA SER A 183 13.01 -11.55 -36.34
C SER A 183 13.23 -10.61 -35.13
N LEU A 184 14.44 -10.63 -34.56
CA LEU A 184 14.82 -9.71 -33.48
C LEU A 184 15.25 -8.39 -34.14
N VAL A 185 14.55 -7.31 -33.81
CA VAL A 185 14.92 -5.94 -34.19
C VAL A 185 15.50 -5.23 -32.97
N ALA A 186 16.77 -4.84 -33.05
CA ALA A 186 17.38 -3.97 -32.04
C ALA A 186 17.06 -2.51 -32.38
N THR A 187 16.45 -1.79 -31.45
CA THR A 187 16.17 -0.35 -31.53
C THR A 187 17.06 0.44 -30.58
#